data_72ce19e8e98815766803440c2983efed
#
_entry.id   72ce19e8e98815766803440c2983efed
#
_cell.length_a   1.000
_cell.length_b   1.000
_cell.length_c   1.000
_cell.angle_alpha   90.00
_cell.angle_beta   90.00
_cell.angle_gamma   90.00
#
_symmetry.space_group_name_H-M   'P 1'
#
loop_
_entity.id
_entity.type
_entity.pdbx_description
1 polymer ?
#
loop_
_entity_poly.entity_id
_entity_poly.type
_entity_poly.pdbx_seq_one_letter_code
_entity_poly.pdbx_strand_id
1 'polypeptide(L)'
;MRDASVQQVSKGKGMTLPDERTRALLWAGSLLIELARDDRLPIDVRRRAVVIARHFPTIEDVSDMAMFRHPSGLGVGLASPYDTAWMEGCPHGALRYSTKLGWPEEMGKD
;
A
#
# COMPACT_ATOMS: atom_id res chain seq x y z
N MET A 1 8.76 17.23 -10.46
CA MET A 1 8.57 17.03 -10.40
C MET A 1 8.74 17.05 -10.37
N ARG A 2 8.70 17.47 -10.12
CA ARG A 2 8.60 17.65 -9.80
C ARG A 2 9.10 17.85 -9.71
N ASP A 3 9.18 18.39 -9.37
CA ASP A 3 9.42 18.67 -9.10
C ASP A 3 9.92 18.82 -8.87
N ALA A 4 10.01 19.30 -8.72
CA ALA A 4 10.12 19.47 -8.40
C ALA A 4 10.38 19.59 -8.00
N SER A 5 10.30 19.92 -7.70
CA SER A 5 10.22 19.97 -7.21
C SER A 5 10.65 19.87 -6.73
N VAL A 6 10.75 20.31 -6.52
CA VAL A 6 10.84 20.21 -5.90
C VAL A 6 11.38 20.29 -5.38
N GLN A 7 11.31 20.59 -4.89
CA GLN A 7 11.42 20.68 -4.26
C GLN A 7 11.77 20.85 -3.54
N GLN A 8 11.76 21.25 -3.02
CA GLN A 8 11.76 21.37 -2.28
C GLN A 8 12.10 21.39 -1.45
N VAL A 9 12.25 21.86 -0.88
CA VAL A 9 12.34 21.70 -0.05
C VAL A 9 12.68 21.85 0.80
N SER A 10 12.64 22.15 1.63
CA SER A 10 12.80 22.13 2.39
C SER A 10 12.90 21.97 3.24
N LYS A 11 13.15 22.34 4.09
CA LYS A 11 13.19 21.89 4.90
C LYS A 11 12.64 21.06 5.33
N GLY A 12 13.17 20.75 5.78
CA GLY A 12 12.69 19.40 5.89
C GLY A 12 11.50 19.29 5.14
N LYS A 13 11.47 20.01 4.25
CA LYS A 13 10.35 20.17 3.62
C LYS A 13 9.99 19.29 2.61
N GLY A 14 10.48 18.64 1.95
CA GLY A 14 10.04 17.67 0.99
C GLY A 14 9.65 16.33 1.59
N MET A 15 9.64 16.22 2.92
CA MET A 15 9.33 14.94 3.56
C MET A 15 7.86 14.84 3.89
N THR A 16 7.26 13.68 3.59
CA THR A 16 5.89 13.41 3.97
C THR A 16 5.81 13.03 5.45
N LEU A 17 4.65 13.23 6.05
CA LEU A 17 4.42 12.83 7.43
C LEU A 17 4.26 11.31 7.52
N PRO A 18 4.59 10.71 8.69
CA PRO A 18 4.44 9.26 8.85
C PRO A 18 3.04 8.74 8.54
N ASP A 19 1.99 9.46 8.94
CA ASP A 19 0.63 9.01 8.66
C ASP A 19 0.30 9.07 7.18
N GLU A 20 0.85 10.06 6.46
CA GLU A 20 0.67 10.13 5.01
C GLU A 20 1.34 8.96 4.31
N ARG A 21 2.51 8.58 4.77
CA ARG A 21 3.24 7.46 4.18
C ARG A 21 2.53 6.14 4.46
N THR A 22 2.02 5.97 5.66
CA THR A 22 1.27 4.77 6.02
C THR A 22 0.00 4.66 5.18
N ARG A 23 -0.73 5.76 5.04
CA ARG A 23 -1.94 5.78 4.23
C ARG A 23 -1.65 5.41 2.79
N ALA A 24 -0.54 5.94 2.24
CA ALA A 24 -0.16 5.62 0.85
C ALA A 24 0.10 4.13 0.68
N LEU A 25 0.74 3.50 1.66
CA LEU A 25 0.98 2.05 1.60
C LEU A 25 -0.32 1.26 1.63
N LEU A 26 -1.25 1.65 2.49
CA LEU A 26 -2.55 0.98 2.58
C LEU A 26 -3.32 1.11 1.26
N TRP A 27 -3.33 2.31 0.71
CA TRP A 27 -4.04 2.58 -0.55
C TRP A 27 -3.40 1.86 -1.72
N ALA A 28 -2.07 1.75 -1.73
CA ALA A 28 -1.37 1.01 -2.79
C ALA A 28 -1.73 -0.47 -2.74
N GLY A 29 -1.79 -1.05 -1.54
CA GLY A 29 -2.23 -2.44 -1.40
C GLY A 29 -3.66 -2.65 -1.87
N SER A 30 -4.55 -1.73 -1.52
CA SER A 30 -5.94 -1.79 -1.98
C SER A 30 -6.04 -1.66 -3.50
N LEU A 31 -5.22 -0.78 -4.09
CA LEU A 31 -5.19 -0.62 -5.54
C LEU A 31 -4.77 -1.92 -6.23
N LEU A 32 -3.81 -2.64 -5.67
CA LEU A 32 -3.40 -3.91 -6.23
C LEU A 32 -4.56 -4.91 -6.24
N ILE A 33 -5.36 -4.95 -5.18
CA ILE A 33 -6.55 -5.80 -5.12
C ILE A 33 -7.52 -5.38 -6.22
N GLU A 34 -7.76 -4.09 -6.33
CA GLU A 34 -8.69 -3.53 -7.32
C GLU A 34 -8.26 -3.91 -8.74
N LEU A 35 -6.98 -3.72 -9.06
CA LEU A 35 -6.47 -4.04 -10.38
C LEU A 35 -6.58 -5.54 -10.69
N ALA A 36 -6.28 -6.38 -9.70
CA ALA A 36 -6.34 -7.82 -9.90
C ALA A 36 -7.76 -8.31 -10.18
N ARG A 37 -8.75 -7.64 -9.59
CA ARG A 37 -10.15 -8.05 -9.69
C ARG A 37 -10.94 -7.36 -10.80
N ASP A 38 -10.33 -6.41 -11.50
CA ASP A 38 -11.02 -5.64 -12.54
C ASP A 38 -10.94 -6.38 -13.85
N ASP A 39 -12.02 -7.08 -14.22
CA ASP A 39 -12.05 -7.91 -15.42
C ASP A 39 -12.08 -7.08 -16.72
N ARG A 40 -12.20 -5.76 -16.62
CA ARG A 40 -12.11 -4.88 -17.79
C ARG A 40 -10.68 -4.66 -18.22
N LEU A 41 -9.70 -4.98 -17.36
CA LEU A 41 -8.29 -4.76 -17.64
C LEU A 41 -7.68 -5.94 -18.39
N PRO A 42 -6.64 -5.71 -19.22
CA PRO A 42 -5.92 -6.80 -19.85
C PRO A 42 -5.38 -7.80 -18.82
N ILE A 43 -5.37 -9.06 -19.20
CA ILE A 43 -4.98 -10.14 -18.29
C ILE A 43 -3.56 -9.96 -17.75
N ASP A 44 -2.65 -9.44 -18.58
CA ASP A 44 -1.26 -9.25 -18.14
C ASP A 44 -1.14 -8.20 -17.04
N VAL A 45 -1.96 -7.13 -17.09
CA VAL A 45 -2.00 -6.12 -16.03
C VAL A 45 -2.50 -6.74 -14.74
N ARG A 46 -3.56 -7.53 -14.83
CA ARG A 46 -4.16 -8.18 -13.66
C ARG A 46 -3.18 -9.15 -13.02
N ARG A 47 -2.46 -9.94 -13.84
CA ARG A 47 -1.46 -10.88 -13.34
C ARG A 47 -0.32 -10.16 -12.62
N ARG A 48 0.14 -9.04 -13.19
CA ARG A 48 1.20 -8.25 -12.56
C ARG A 48 0.76 -7.72 -11.20
N ALA A 49 -0.50 -7.31 -11.08
CA ALA A 49 -1.02 -6.85 -9.81
C ALA A 49 -0.98 -7.97 -8.76
N VAL A 50 -1.35 -9.20 -9.15
CA VAL A 50 -1.30 -10.34 -8.24
C VAL A 50 0.14 -10.63 -7.81
N VAL A 51 1.07 -10.63 -8.77
CA VAL A 51 2.49 -10.89 -8.46
C VAL A 51 3.02 -9.88 -7.45
N ILE A 52 2.72 -8.60 -7.66
CA ILE A 52 3.19 -7.56 -6.73
C ILE A 52 2.50 -7.72 -5.38
N ALA A 53 1.19 -7.96 -5.36
CA ALA A 53 0.44 -8.08 -4.11
C ALA A 53 0.95 -9.21 -3.22
N ARG A 54 1.47 -10.28 -3.81
CA ARG A 54 1.98 -11.42 -3.05
C ARG A 54 3.19 -11.06 -2.20
N HIS A 55 3.88 -9.99 -2.55
CA HIS A 55 5.11 -9.58 -1.87
C HIS A 55 5.01 -8.16 -1.32
N PHE A 56 3.86 -7.54 -1.44
CA PHE A 56 3.65 -6.17 -0.97
C PHE A 56 3.35 -6.18 0.54
N PRO A 57 3.84 -5.19 1.30
CA PRO A 57 3.55 -5.12 2.74
C PRO A 57 2.05 -5.08 3.01
N THR A 58 1.60 -5.99 3.86
CA THR A 58 0.21 -6.02 4.30
C THR A 58 0.01 -5.01 5.43
N ILE A 59 -1.23 -4.80 5.84
CA ILE A 59 -1.52 -3.91 6.95
C ILE A 59 -0.82 -4.41 8.23
N GLU A 60 -0.72 -5.73 8.39
CA GLU A 60 -0.02 -6.32 9.54
C GLU A 60 1.47 -6.02 9.48
N ASP A 61 2.07 -6.12 8.28
CA ASP A 61 3.48 -5.78 8.09
C ASP A 61 3.73 -4.30 8.41
N VAL A 62 2.84 -3.43 7.93
CA VAL A 62 2.99 -1.99 8.16
C VAL A 62 2.88 -1.68 9.65
N SER A 63 1.96 -2.37 10.35
CA SER A 63 1.83 -2.21 11.80
C SER A 63 3.12 -2.59 12.51
N ASP A 64 3.72 -3.71 12.14
CA ASP A 64 4.97 -4.17 12.73
C ASP A 64 6.11 -3.19 12.45
N MET A 65 6.20 -2.72 11.21
CA MET A 65 7.22 -1.75 10.83
C MET A 65 7.06 -0.43 11.58
N ALA A 66 5.82 0.00 11.79
CA ALA A 66 5.54 1.26 12.49
C ALA A 66 6.00 1.20 13.94
N MET A 67 5.99 0.02 14.54
CA MET A 67 6.41 -0.16 15.92
C MET A 67 7.92 -0.36 16.06
N PHE A 68 8.61 -0.63 14.97
CA PHE A 68 10.04 -0.88 15.01
C PHE A 68 10.81 0.38 15.41
N ARG A 69 11.73 0.24 16.35
CA ARG A 69 12.64 1.32 16.75
C ARG A 69 14.03 0.73 16.92
N HIS A 70 15.00 1.41 16.33
CA HIS A 70 16.39 1.11 16.59
C HIS A 70 16.74 1.55 18.02
N PRO A 71 17.75 0.94 18.68
CA PRO A 71 18.17 1.40 20.01
C PRO A 71 18.51 2.88 20.08
N SER A 72 18.86 3.51 18.94
CA SER A 72 19.11 4.94 18.88
C SER A 72 17.83 5.79 18.97
N GLY A 73 16.66 5.14 18.93
CA GLY A 73 15.39 5.84 18.92
C GLY A 73 14.83 6.10 17.54
N LEU A 74 15.60 5.79 16.49
CA LEU A 74 15.13 5.99 15.13
C LEU A 74 14.10 4.95 14.75
N GLY A 75 13.05 5.37 14.05
CA GLY A 75 12.03 4.48 13.51
C GLY A 75 12.02 4.55 12.00
N VAL A 76 11.10 3.82 11.38
CA VAL A 76 10.99 3.76 9.92
C VAL A 76 10.14 4.87 9.34
N GLY A 77 9.62 5.77 10.18
CA GLY A 77 8.82 6.90 9.70
C GLY A 77 7.43 6.51 9.25
N LEU A 78 6.84 5.53 9.92
CA LEU A 78 5.47 5.09 9.64
C LEU A 78 4.64 5.22 10.91
N ALA A 79 3.35 5.54 10.73
CA ALA A 79 2.37 5.56 11.83
C ALA A 79 1.58 4.26 11.82
N SER A 80 0.84 4.00 12.90
CA SER A 80 -0.01 2.83 12.99
C SER A 80 -1.04 2.84 11.85
N PRO A 81 -1.26 1.71 11.15
CA PRO A 81 -2.15 1.67 10.00
C PRO A 81 -3.63 1.50 10.35
N TYR A 82 -4.00 1.50 11.62
CA TYR A 82 -5.36 1.12 12.02
C TYR A 82 -6.32 2.29 12.21
N ASP A 83 -6.03 3.44 11.60
CA ASP A 83 -6.99 4.55 11.58
C ASP A 83 -8.08 4.22 10.57
N THR A 84 -9.31 4.11 11.06
CA THR A 84 -10.44 3.71 10.21
C THR A 84 -10.73 4.71 9.09
N ALA A 85 -10.40 5.99 9.31
CA ALA A 85 -10.64 7.01 8.28
C ALA A 85 -9.86 6.72 7.00
N TRP A 86 -8.73 6.04 7.10
CA TRP A 86 -7.92 5.72 5.92
C TRP A 86 -8.55 4.64 5.06
N MET A 87 -9.43 3.84 5.62
CA MET A 87 -10.09 2.76 4.88
C MET A 87 -11.11 3.26 3.88
N GLU A 88 -11.52 4.53 4.00
CA GLU A 88 -12.45 5.10 3.05
C GLU A 88 -11.88 5.17 1.63
N GLY A 89 -10.56 5.16 1.51
CA GLY A 89 -9.91 5.11 0.21
C GLY A 89 -9.63 3.70 -0.29
N CYS A 90 -10.17 2.68 0.39
CA CYS A 90 -9.89 1.29 0.10
C CYS A 90 -11.18 0.53 -0.18
N PRO A 91 -11.74 0.64 -1.41
CA PRO A 91 -13.03 0.02 -1.71
C PRO A 91 -13.06 -1.49 -1.51
N HIS A 92 -11.92 -2.16 -1.65
CA HIS A 92 -11.79 -3.59 -1.42
C HIS A 92 -11.13 -3.91 -0.08
N GLY A 93 -10.94 -2.89 0.76
CA GLY A 93 -10.22 -3.05 2.01
C GLY A 93 -8.72 -3.03 1.84
N ALA A 94 -7.99 -3.03 2.94
CA ALA A 94 -6.53 -3.06 2.91
C ALA A 94 -6.03 -4.46 2.60
N LEU A 95 -4.86 -4.53 1.99
CA LEU A 95 -4.20 -5.82 1.77
C LEU A 95 -3.80 -6.41 3.12
N ARG A 96 -4.23 -7.63 3.39
CA ARG A 96 -3.99 -8.34 4.66
C ARG A 96 -3.41 -9.70 4.41
N TYR A 97 -2.85 -10.31 5.44
CA TYR A 97 -2.35 -11.69 5.33
C TYR A 97 -3.45 -12.65 4.90
N SER A 98 -4.69 -12.35 5.29
CA SER A 98 -5.82 -13.21 4.94
C SER A 98 -6.40 -12.90 3.56
N THR A 99 -5.95 -11.85 2.90
CA THR A 99 -6.41 -11.51 1.56
C THR A 99 -5.85 -12.53 0.57
N LYS A 100 -6.74 -13.22 -0.13
CA LYS A 100 -6.33 -14.23 -1.10
C LYS A 100 -6.68 -13.76 -2.49
N LEU A 101 -5.67 -13.44 -3.28
CA LEU A 101 -5.85 -13.07 -4.67
C LEU A 101 -5.48 -14.26 -5.54
N GLY A 102 -6.47 -14.83 -6.20
CA GLY A 102 -6.25 -15.88 -7.18
C GLY A 102 -5.70 -15.29 -8.46
N TRP A 103 -5.19 -16.16 -9.32
CA TRP A 103 -4.77 -15.72 -10.64
C TRP A 103 -6.00 -15.29 -11.44
N PRO A 104 -5.88 -14.25 -12.30
CA PRO A 104 -7.03 -13.74 -13.05
C PRO A 104 -7.72 -14.79 -13.89
N GLU A 105 -6.95 -15.74 -14.41
CA GLU A 105 -7.53 -16.83 -15.23
C GLU A 105 -8.48 -17.68 -14.40
N GLU A 106 -8.19 -17.88 -13.13
CA GLU A 106 -9.05 -18.64 -12.23
C GLU A 106 -10.28 -17.85 -11.82
N MET A 107 -10.08 -16.57 -11.55
CA MET A 107 -11.19 -15.70 -11.15
C MET A 107 -12.20 -15.53 -12.27
N GLY A 108 -11.75 -15.55 -13.50
CA GLY A 108 -12.62 -15.35 -14.65
C GLY A 108 -13.47 -16.55 -15.02
N LYS A 109 -13.37 -17.65 -14.27
CA LYS A 109 -14.12 -18.86 -14.59
C LYS A 109 -15.45 -18.97 -13.85
N ASP A 110 -15.73 -18.04 -12.99
CA ASP A 110 -16.98 -18.08 -12.22
C ASP A 110 -18.19 -17.76 -13.04
#